data_142a09d9f202fd0810ebe4c38beb524e
#
_entry.id   142a09d9f202fd0810ebe4c38beb524e
#
_cell.length_a   1.000
_cell.length_b   1.000
_cell.length_c   1.000
_cell.angle_alpha   90.00
_cell.angle_beta   90.00
_cell.angle_gamma   90.00
#
_symmetry.space_group_name_H-M   'P 1'
#
loop_
_entity.id
_entity.type
_entity.pdbx_description
1 polymer ?
#
loop_
_entity_poly.entity_id
_entity_poly.type
_entity_poly.pdbx_seq_one_letter_code
_entity_poly.pdbx_strand_id
1 'polypeptide(L)'
;MAQTMVPNLTRTDAVLERLTALHPKLIDLGLARTERLLKTLGNPERRLPPVIHVAGTNGKGSTIAFMRAIAEASGLSVHTYTSPHLVHFHERIALNGTPIGEELLLSILEECEAANDGQPITFFEITTAAAFLAYARHPADLLLLETGLGGRFDSTNVIEAPAVTVITPVSMDHMQFLGDTVDKIAFEKAGILKAGTTCIVGPQSAEALAVIERRAADIDAPLFISGIDWFAAPETGDAMVYRDEEGEILLPVPGLSGAHQIANAGAAIAALRTWDALHFGFEDFAAGVSDVQWPARLQRLEPGAVTRLAPAGWEVWLDGGHNPAAGEMLAETLAGWERKPTVVVCAMQENKDAVGFVAPLARAADSLVAIDLPGTTPGHPTAELVAIAHAAGLNANAMDTLDGALKSLSGLPGRVLICGSLYLAGEVLHRNAA
;
A
#
# COMPACT_ATOMS: atom_id res chain seq x y z
N MET A 1 -13.10 -32.87 18.97
CA MET A 1 -12.16 -32.97 17.85
C MET A 1 -12.70 -32.05 16.78
N ALA A 2 -12.21 -30.82 16.74
CA ALA A 2 -12.52 -29.87 15.66
C ALA A 2 -11.66 -30.29 14.45
N GLN A 3 -12.30 -30.77 13.39
CA GLN A 3 -11.64 -30.91 12.08
C GLN A 3 -11.21 -29.51 11.63
N THR A 4 -9.92 -29.25 11.64
CA THR A 4 -9.31 -28.17 10.92
C THR A 4 -9.67 -28.38 9.44
N MET A 5 -10.63 -27.61 8.93
CA MET A 5 -10.87 -27.53 7.49
C MET A 5 -9.58 -26.99 6.87
N VAL A 6 -8.80 -27.85 6.23
CA VAL A 6 -7.76 -27.44 5.30
C VAL A 6 -8.48 -26.67 4.19
N PRO A 7 -8.15 -25.38 3.94
CA PRO A 7 -8.75 -24.67 2.82
C PRO A 7 -8.49 -25.49 1.55
N ASN A 8 -9.49 -25.63 0.69
CA ASN A 8 -9.28 -26.21 -0.64
C ASN A 8 -8.32 -25.27 -1.38
N LEU A 9 -7.02 -25.62 -1.38
CA LEU A 9 -6.00 -24.90 -2.14
C LEU A 9 -6.44 -24.85 -3.61
N THR A 10 -6.52 -23.65 -4.15
CA THR A 10 -6.76 -23.50 -5.58
C THR A 10 -5.55 -24.01 -6.37
N ARG A 11 -5.69 -24.24 -7.66
CA ARG A 11 -4.54 -24.63 -8.51
C ARG A 11 -3.47 -23.52 -8.52
N THR A 12 -3.86 -22.27 -8.47
CA THR A 12 -2.96 -21.12 -8.36
C THR A 12 -2.20 -21.13 -7.03
N ASP A 13 -2.85 -21.39 -5.91
CA ASP A 13 -2.17 -21.47 -4.62
C ASP A 13 -1.06 -22.54 -4.62
N ALA A 14 -1.31 -23.68 -5.24
CA ALA A 14 -0.32 -24.76 -5.36
C ALA A 14 0.90 -24.35 -6.22
N VAL A 15 0.70 -23.54 -7.28
CA VAL A 15 1.80 -22.96 -8.06
C VAL A 15 2.55 -21.93 -7.25
N LEU A 16 1.87 -21.01 -6.59
CA LEU A 16 2.49 -19.97 -5.75
C LEU A 16 3.34 -20.57 -4.62
N GLU A 17 2.88 -21.68 -4.02
CA GLU A 17 3.65 -22.42 -3.01
C GLU A 17 4.94 -23.01 -3.59
N ARG A 18 4.89 -23.64 -4.78
CA ARG A 18 6.11 -24.13 -5.46
C ARG A 18 7.07 -22.99 -5.81
N LEU A 19 6.55 -21.85 -6.31
CA LEU A 19 7.37 -20.69 -6.64
C LEU A 19 8.09 -20.11 -5.41
N THR A 20 7.46 -20.16 -4.24
CA THR A 20 8.08 -19.73 -2.98
C THR A 20 9.31 -20.59 -2.63
N ALA A 21 9.32 -21.85 -3.02
CA ALA A 21 10.41 -22.78 -2.74
C ALA A 21 11.64 -22.61 -3.67
N LEU A 22 11.55 -21.82 -4.73
CA LEU A 22 12.65 -21.63 -5.71
C LEU A 22 13.86 -20.85 -5.16
N HIS A 23 13.69 -20.14 -4.05
CA HIS A 23 14.78 -19.38 -3.42
C HIS A 23 14.74 -19.52 -1.90
N PRO A 24 15.90 -19.74 -1.22
CA PRO A 24 15.95 -19.93 0.23
C PRO A 24 15.61 -18.67 1.03
N LYS A 25 15.68 -17.50 0.41
CA LYS A 25 15.31 -16.21 1.01
C LYS A 25 14.07 -15.67 0.34
N LEU A 26 13.10 -15.23 1.14
CA LEU A 26 11.92 -14.55 0.64
C LEU A 26 12.25 -13.19 0.01
N ILE A 27 13.25 -12.49 0.56
CA ILE A 27 13.73 -11.18 0.11
C ILE A 27 15.23 -11.26 -0.14
N ASP A 28 15.63 -11.00 -1.38
CA ASP A 28 17.02 -10.91 -1.81
C ASP A 28 17.09 -9.92 -2.98
N LEU A 29 17.44 -8.66 -2.65
CA LEU A 29 17.36 -7.53 -3.60
C LEU A 29 18.38 -7.64 -4.72
N GLY A 30 17.92 -7.49 -5.97
CA GLY A 30 18.77 -7.53 -7.16
C GLY A 30 17.95 -7.66 -8.43
N LEU A 31 18.44 -7.14 -9.55
CA LEU A 31 17.71 -7.13 -10.83
C LEU A 31 18.08 -8.30 -11.75
N ALA A 32 19.29 -8.84 -11.62
CA ALA A 32 19.84 -9.80 -12.58
C ALA A 32 18.99 -11.06 -12.78
N ARG A 33 18.32 -11.57 -11.74
CA ARG A 33 17.45 -12.74 -11.85
C ARG A 33 16.16 -12.42 -12.58
N THR A 34 15.58 -11.24 -12.28
CA THR A 34 14.39 -10.72 -12.97
C THR A 34 14.71 -10.47 -14.46
N GLU A 35 15.78 -9.76 -14.76
CA GLU A 35 16.22 -9.48 -16.14
C GLU A 35 16.48 -10.76 -16.94
N ARG A 36 17.12 -11.76 -16.32
CA ARG A 36 17.32 -13.07 -16.94
C ARG A 36 15.99 -13.72 -17.34
N LEU A 37 15.01 -13.77 -16.41
CA LEU A 37 13.71 -14.38 -16.69
C LEU A 37 12.95 -13.60 -17.74
N LEU A 38 12.90 -12.26 -17.64
CA LEU A 38 12.25 -11.40 -18.63
C LEU A 38 12.83 -11.60 -20.03
N LYS A 39 14.16 -11.73 -20.15
CA LYS A 39 14.81 -12.03 -21.42
C LYS A 39 14.35 -13.36 -22.00
N THR A 40 14.22 -14.40 -21.19
CA THR A 40 13.70 -15.72 -21.61
C THR A 40 12.25 -15.63 -22.07
N LEU A 41 11.43 -14.77 -21.41
CA LEU A 41 10.04 -14.50 -21.77
C LEU A 41 9.88 -13.53 -22.97
N GLY A 42 10.97 -13.09 -23.61
CA GLY A 42 10.95 -12.20 -24.77
C GLY A 42 10.80 -10.72 -24.43
N ASN A 43 11.30 -10.30 -23.27
CA ASN A 43 11.32 -8.92 -22.75
C ASN A 43 9.93 -8.28 -22.74
N PRO A 44 8.96 -8.83 -22.00
CA PRO A 44 7.61 -8.27 -21.90
C PRO A 44 7.61 -6.84 -21.33
N GLU A 45 8.58 -6.49 -20.47
CA GLU A 45 8.75 -5.15 -19.88
C GLU A 45 8.95 -4.02 -20.91
N ARG A 46 9.33 -4.34 -22.13
CA ARG A 46 9.52 -3.38 -23.24
C ARG A 46 8.25 -3.14 -24.06
N ARG A 47 7.17 -3.84 -23.76
CA ARG A 47 5.90 -3.77 -24.47
C ARG A 47 4.73 -3.43 -23.55
N LEU A 48 5.04 -2.82 -22.43
CA LEU A 48 4.04 -2.36 -21.47
C LEU A 48 3.35 -1.09 -21.97
N PRO A 49 2.12 -0.81 -21.52
CA PRO A 49 1.55 0.53 -21.62
C PRO A 49 2.48 1.57 -21.00
N PRO A 50 2.27 2.88 -21.24
CA PRO A 50 2.96 3.92 -20.48
C PRO A 50 2.88 3.67 -18.97
N VAL A 51 4.02 3.80 -18.28
CA VAL A 51 4.13 3.41 -16.86
C VAL A 51 4.26 4.64 -15.97
N ILE A 52 3.45 4.74 -14.92
CA ILE A 52 3.74 5.61 -13.76
C ILE A 52 4.25 4.69 -12.64
N HIS A 53 5.53 4.89 -12.26
CA HIS A 53 6.23 4.03 -11.29
C HIS A 53 6.29 4.70 -9.92
N VAL A 54 5.79 4.03 -8.88
CA VAL A 54 5.56 4.62 -7.55
C VAL A 54 6.41 3.91 -6.50
N ALA A 55 7.27 4.66 -5.80
CA ALA A 55 7.98 4.21 -4.60
C ALA A 55 7.64 5.11 -3.40
N GLY A 56 8.00 4.67 -2.20
CA GLY A 56 7.76 5.39 -0.93
C GLY A 56 7.63 4.42 0.24
N THR A 57 7.52 4.93 1.45
CA THR A 57 7.22 4.07 2.60
C THR A 57 5.72 3.91 2.74
N ASN A 58 5.00 4.98 2.96
CA ASN A 58 3.55 5.00 3.11
C ASN A 58 2.90 5.77 1.94
N GLY A 59 1.63 5.47 1.63
CA GLY A 59 0.84 6.20 0.63
C GLY A 59 0.92 5.65 -0.80
N LYS A 60 1.86 4.75 -1.16
CA LYS A 60 1.99 4.21 -2.52
C LYS A 60 0.67 3.70 -3.10
N GLY A 61 0.07 2.72 -2.45
CA GLY A 61 -1.19 2.12 -2.90
C GLY A 61 -2.36 3.10 -2.94
N SER A 62 -2.45 4.04 -1.96
CA SER A 62 -3.48 5.09 -1.99
C SER A 62 -3.28 6.05 -3.15
N THR A 63 -2.04 6.50 -3.43
CA THR A 63 -1.73 7.35 -4.58
C THR A 63 -2.06 6.66 -5.91
N ILE A 64 -1.73 5.36 -6.03
CA ILE A 64 -2.13 4.52 -7.18
C ILE A 64 -3.66 4.44 -7.30
N ALA A 65 -4.37 4.24 -6.19
CA ALA A 65 -5.83 4.18 -6.20
C ALA A 65 -6.46 5.49 -6.68
N PHE A 66 -5.95 6.65 -6.24
CA PHE A 66 -6.39 7.96 -6.74
C PHE A 66 -6.08 8.13 -8.23
N MET A 67 -4.85 7.84 -8.68
CA MET A 67 -4.51 7.92 -10.10
C MET A 67 -5.40 7.03 -10.95
N ARG A 68 -5.64 5.79 -10.49
CA ARG A 68 -6.53 4.87 -11.16
C ARG A 68 -7.94 5.41 -11.26
N ALA A 69 -8.54 5.86 -10.14
CA ALA A 69 -9.91 6.38 -10.12
C ALA A 69 -10.08 7.60 -11.03
N ILE A 70 -9.11 8.52 -11.06
CA ILE A 70 -9.12 9.68 -11.96
C ILE A 70 -9.01 9.24 -13.42
N ALA A 71 -8.08 8.34 -13.74
CA ALA A 71 -7.89 7.87 -15.10
C ALA A 71 -9.10 7.06 -15.62
N GLU A 72 -9.69 6.21 -14.79
CA GLU A 72 -10.91 5.48 -15.13
C GLU A 72 -12.12 6.42 -15.31
N ALA A 73 -12.23 7.50 -14.50
CA ALA A 73 -13.26 8.52 -14.66
C ALA A 73 -13.17 9.24 -16.01
N SER A 74 -11.96 9.44 -16.53
CA SER A 74 -11.75 10.00 -17.89
C SER A 74 -11.98 8.99 -19.03
N GLY A 75 -12.34 7.75 -18.68
CA GLY A 75 -12.61 6.68 -19.66
C GLY A 75 -11.38 5.89 -20.12
N LEU A 76 -10.24 6.05 -19.45
CA LEU A 76 -9.02 5.29 -19.76
C LEU A 76 -9.08 3.87 -19.20
N SER A 77 -8.46 2.94 -19.91
CA SER A 77 -8.19 1.59 -19.44
C SER A 77 -6.89 1.55 -18.64
N VAL A 78 -6.96 1.09 -17.38
CA VAL A 78 -5.83 1.16 -16.45
C VAL A 78 -5.45 -0.22 -15.94
N HIS A 79 -4.18 -0.57 -16.08
CA HIS A 79 -3.58 -1.70 -15.38
C HIS A 79 -2.97 -1.23 -14.05
N THR A 80 -3.02 -2.07 -13.02
CA THR A 80 -2.34 -1.78 -11.76
C THR A 80 -1.56 -2.98 -11.25
N TYR A 81 -0.34 -2.72 -10.76
CA TYR A 81 0.47 -3.66 -9.99
C TYR A 81 0.66 -3.11 -8.59
N THR A 82 0.17 -3.83 -7.58
CA THR A 82 0.22 -3.40 -6.16
C THR A 82 0.64 -4.54 -5.26
N SER A 83 1.27 -4.22 -4.12
CA SER A 83 1.72 -5.24 -3.17
C SER A 83 1.82 -4.71 -1.74
N PRO A 84 1.62 -5.59 -0.72
CA PRO A 84 1.09 -6.96 -0.86
C PRO A 84 -0.42 -6.97 -1.13
N HIS A 85 -0.98 -8.12 -1.45
CA HIS A 85 -2.44 -8.33 -1.48
C HIS A 85 -3.01 -8.39 -0.05
N LEU A 86 -4.30 -8.18 0.09
CA LEU A 86 -5.01 -8.30 1.36
C LEU A 86 -5.60 -9.70 1.55
N VAL A 87 -6.38 -10.18 0.60
CA VAL A 87 -7.09 -11.47 0.69
C VAL A 87 -6.56 -12.46 -0.35
N HIS A 88 -6.54 -12.08 -1.62
CA HIS A 88 -6.18 -12.97 -2.72
C HIS A 88 -5.00 -12.43 -3.51
N PHE A 89 -4.12 -13.32 -3.94
CA PHE A 89 -2.95 -12.95 -4.77
C PHE A 89 -3.33 -12.18 -6.03
N HIS A 90 -4.49 -12.47 -6.63
CA HIS A 90 -5.04 -11.81 -7.82
C HIS A 90 -5.11 -10.28 -7.71
N GLU A 91 -5.30 -9.75 -6.49
CA GLU A 91 -5.36 -8.31 -6.21
C GLU A 91 -4.10 -7.58 -6.67
N ARG A 92 -2.94 -8.28 -6.70
CA ARG A 92 -1.67 -7.68 -7.10
C ARG A 92 -1.61 -7.28 -8.57
N ILE A 93 -2.38 -7.96 -9.42
CA ILE A 93 -2.35 -7.80 -10.87
C ILE A 93 -3.76 -7.47 -11.34
N ALA A 94 -4.05 -6.22 -11.62
CA ALA A 94 -5.32 -5.83 -12.20
C ALA A 94 -5.16 -5.49 -13.70
N LEU A 95 -6.04 -6.05 -14.51
CA LEU A 95 -6.15 -5.81 -15.95
C LEU A 95 -7.39 -4.98 -16.21
N ASN A 96 -7.23 -3.77 -16.76
CA ASN A 96 -8.33 -2.85 -17.04
C ASN A 96 -9.30 -2.71 -15.85
N GLY A 97 -8.71 -2.38 -14.67
CA GLY A 97 -9.46 -2.15 -13.46
C GLY A 97 -9.95 -3.41 -12.71
N THR A 98 -9.77 -4.61 -13.26
CA THR A 98 -10.27 -5.85 -12.65
C THR A 98 -9.11 -6.78 -12.26
N PRO A 99 -9.09 -7.37 -11.05
CA PRO A 99 -8.10 -8.38 -10.69
C PRO A 99 -8.05 -9.52 -11.73
N ILE A 100 -6.84 -9.99 -12.03
CA ILE A 100 -6.62 -11.05 -13.02
C ILE A 100 -7.41 -12.31 -12.67
N GLY A 101 -8.06 -12.92 -13.69
CA GLY A 101 -8.81 -14.17 -13.49
C GLY A 101 -7.92 -15.37 -13.21
N GLU A 102 -8.44 -16.35 -12.45
CA GLU A 102 -7.75 -17.56 -11.99
C GLU A 102 -7.04 -18.32 -13.12
N GLU A 103 -7.75 -18.62 -14.21
CA GLU A 103 -7.20 -19.42 -15.31
C GLU A 103 -6.05 -18.71 -16.03
N LEU A 104 -6.19 -17.39 -16.25
CA LEU A 104 -5.14 -16.59 -16.88
C LEU A 104 -3.91 -16.47 -15.98
N LEU A 105 -4.12 -16.17 -14.70
CA LEU A 105 -3.03 -16.10 -13.71
C LEU A 105 -2.27 -17.42 -13.64
N LEU A 106 -2.99 -18.54 -13.52
CA LEU A 106 -2.40 -19.88 -13.48
C LEU A 106 -1.55 -20.15 -14.73
N SER A 107 -2.09 -19.91 -15.91
CA SER A 107 -1.38 -20.12 -17.18
C SER A 107 -0.09 -19.29 -17.26
N ILE A 108 -0.14 -18.03 -16.84
CA ILE A 108 1.03 -17.13 -16.86
C ILE A 108 2.08 -17.56 -15.82
N LEU A 109 1.67 -17.96 -14.62
CA LEU A 109 2.59 -18.44 -13.59
C LEU A 109 3.29 -19.74 -14.03
N GLU A 110 2.56 -20.68 -14.62
CA GLU A 110 3.12 -21.93 -15.17
C GLU A 110 4.12 -21.66 -16.32
N GLU A 111 3.82 -20.68 -17.18
CA GLU A 111 4.74 -20.25 -18.23
C GLU A 111 6.02 -19.64 -17.66
N CYS A 112 5.92 -18.79 -16.65
CA CYS A 112 7.08 -18.21 -15.98
C CYS A 112 7.91 -19.27 -15.24
N GLU A 113 7.26 -20.23 -14.58
CA GLU A 113 7.92 -21.36 -13.92
C GLU A 113 8.73 -22.19 -14.94
N ALA A 114 8.10 -22.54 -16.08
CA ALA A 114 8.75 -23.26 -17.17
C ALA A 114 9.93 -22.48 -17.78
N ALA A 115 9.75 -21.16 -18.02
CA ALA A 115 10.81 -20.30 -18.55
C ALA A 115 11.97 -20.10 -17.57
N ASN A 116 11.72 -20.15 -16.27
CA ASN A 116 12.75 -20.05 -15.25
C ASN A 116 13.62 -21.32 -15.14
N ASP A 117 13.13 -22.47 -15.58
CA ASP A 117 13.87 -23.75 -15.66
C ASP A 117 14.57 -24.12 -14.33
N GLY A 118 13.86 -23.99 -13.21
CA GLY A 118 14.36 -24.32 -11.88
C GLY A 118 15.51 -23.44 -11.35
N GLN A 119 15.87 -22.37 -12.04
CA GLN A 119 16.91 -21.45 -11.58
C GLN A 119 16.48 -20.71 -10.33
N PRO A 120 17.42 -20.36 -9.42
CA PRO A 120 17.08 -19.55 -8.24
C PRO A 120 16.45 -18.21 -8.65
N ILE A 121 15.28 -17.93 -8.07
CA ILE A 121 14.55 -16.68 -8.24
C ILE A 121 13.61 -16.49 -7.05
N THR A 122 13.48 -15.27 -6.51
CA THR A 122 12.56 -15.02 -5.40
C THR A 122 11.11 -15.02 -5.86
N PHE A 123 10.20 -15.25 -4.92
CA PHE A 123 8.76 -15.21 -5.17
C PHE A 123 8.33 -13.86 -5.81
N PHE A 124 8.84 -12.75 -5.28
CA PHE A 124 8.49 -11.43 -5.81
C PHE A 124 9.02 -11.21 -7.23
N GLU A 125 10.23 -11.66 -7.53
CA GLU A 125 10.84 -11.53 -8.86
C GLU A 125 10.04 -12.28 -9.94
N ILE A 126 9.69 -13.54 -9.70
CA ILE A 126 8.97 -14.34 -10.69
C ILE A 126 7.52 -13.87 -10.85
N THR A 127 6.86 -13.45 -9.76
CA THR A 127 5.49 -12.93 -9.84
C THR A 127 5.43 -11.53 -10.47
N THR A 128 6.49 -10.72 -10.35
CA THR A 128 6.62 -9.45 -11.09
C THR A 128 6.80 -9.72 -12.59
N ALA A 129 7.63 -10.70 -12.97
CA ALA A 129 7.77 -11.09 -14.37
C ALA A 129 6.44 -11.62 -14.95
N ALA A 130 5.68 -12.38 -14.17
CA ALA A 130 4.34 -12.82 -14.54
C ALA A 130 3.37 -11.66 -14.77
N ALA A 131 3.40 -10.63 -13.91
CA ALA A 131 2.61 -9.42 -14.09
C ALA A 131 2.98 -8.69 -15.39
N PHE A 132 4.27 -8.50 -15.68
CA PHE A 132 4.71 -7.87 -16.93
C PHE A 132 4.30 -8.67 -18.16
N LEU A 133 4.33 -10.00 -18.09
CA LEU A 133 3.85 -10.85 -19.18
C LEU A 133 2.35 -10.69 -19.41
N ALA A 134 1.55 -10.59 -18.32
CA ALA A 134 0.12 -10.32 -18.40
C ALA A 134 -0.16 -8.96 -19.07
N TYR A 135 0.49 -7.89 -18.60
CA TYR A 135 0.29 -6.53 -19.13
C TYR A 135 0.74 -6.39 -20.58
N ALA A 136 1.86 -7.00 -20.98
CA ALA A 136 2.33 -6.97 -22.35
C ALA A 136 1.40 -7.66 -23.36
N ARG A 137 0.49 -8.53 -22.88
CA ARG A 137 -0.49 -9.27 -23.70
C ARG A 137 -1.87 -8.63 -23.73
N HIS A 138 -2.14 -7.70 -22.80
CA HIS A 138 -3.44 -7.03 -22.70
C HIS A 138 -3.24 -5.54 -22.91
N PRO A 139 -3.87 -4.93 -23.92
CA PRO A 139 -3.77 -3.49 -24.15
C PRO A 139 -4.42 -2.69 -23.02
N ALA A 140 -3.78 -1.57 -22.65
CA ALA A 140 -4.32 -0.54 -21.78
C ALA A 140 -3.70 0.81 -22.14
N ASP A 141 -4.30 1.89 -21.63
CA ASP A 141 -3.81 3.25 -21.83
C ASP A 141 -2.71 3.62 -20.82
N LEU A 142 -2.73 2.98 -19.64
CA LEU A 142 -1.84 3.29 -18.52
C LEU A 142 -1.56 2.04 -17.67
N LEU A 143 -0.32 1.92 -17.18
CA LEU A 143 0.07 1.01 -16.11
C LEU A 143 0.56 1.79 -14.89
N LEU A 144 -0.11 1.61 -13.75
CA LEU A 144 0.32 2.11 -12.44
C LEU A 144 1.07 1.02 -11.71
N LEU A 145 2.37 1.24 -11.45
CA LEU A 145 3.30 0.21 -10.99
C LEU A 145 3.85 0.55 -9.62
N GLU A 146 3.49 -0.21 -8.58
CA GLU A 146 4.01 -0.07 -7.22
C GLU A 146 5.29 -0.85 -7.03
N THR A 147 6.33 -0.23 -6.41
CA THR A 147 7.50 -0.97 -5.92
C THR A 147 7.12 -1.86 -4.74
N GLY A 148 7.65 -3.08 -4.70
CA GLY A 148 7.45 -3.98 -3.55
C GLY A 148 8.29 -3.55 -2.35
N LEU A 149 9.59 -3.30 -2.55
CA LEU A 149 10.52 -2.95 -1.49
C LEU A 149 11.65 -2.05 -2.00
N GLY A 150 11.82 -0.90 -1.32
CA GLY A 150 12.87 0.06 -1.69
C GLY A 150 12.57 0.74 -3.02
N GLY A 151 13.33 0.48 -4.04
CA GLY A 151 13.18 1.00 -5.40
C GLY A 151 14.34 0.59 -6.29
N ARG A 152 15.58 0.94 -5.93
CA ARG A 152 16.79 0.75 -6.76
C ARG A 152 16.97 -0.68 -7.28
N PHE A 153 16.76 -1.67 -6.43
CA PHE A 153 16.90 -3.09 -6.73
C PHE A 153 15.57 -3.84 -6.67
N ASP A 154 14.45 -3.12 -6.66
CA ASP A 154 13.14 -3.72 -6.75
C ASP A 154 12.91 -4.31 -8.15
N SER A 155 12.27 -5.46 -8.24
CA SER A 155 12.03 -6.16 -9.51
C SER A 155 11.22 -5.32 -10.51
N THR A 156 10.44 -4.34 -10.03
CA THR A 156 9.69 -3.41 -10.88
C THR A 156 10.60 -2.38 -11.56
N ASN A 157 11.82 -2.15 -11.05
CA ASN A 157 12.73 -1.11 -11.54
C ASN A 157 13.52 -1.48 -12.82
N VAL A 158 13.16 -2.57 -13.47
CA VAL A 158 13.63 -2.94 -14.80
C VAL A 158 13.04 -2.05 -15.91
N ILE A 159 12.08 -1.19 -15.59
CA ILE A 159 11.51 -0.23 -16.53
C ILE A 159 12.53 0.87 -16.82
N GLU A 160 12.93 0.99 -18.07
CA GLU A 160 13.97 1.95 -18.51
C GLU A 160 13.43 3.39 -18.62
N ALA A 161 12.21 3.55 -19.15
CA ALA A 161 11.60 4.86 -19.45
C ALA A 161 10.13 4.91 -18.99
N PRO A 162 9.87 5.06 -17.69
CA PRO A 162 8.52 5.34 -17.22
C PRO A 162 8.08 6.74 -17.68
N ALA A 163 6.76 6.93 -17.87
CA ALA A 163 6.21 8.24 -18.23
C ALA A 163 6.40 9.25 -17.09
N VAL A 164 6.18 8.80 -15.83
CA VAL A 164 6.36 9.59 -14.61
C VAL A 164 6.87 8.66 -13.52
N THR A 165 7.69 9.16 -12.60
CA THR A 165 8.00 8.48 -11.34
C THR A 165 7.38 9.24 -10.17
N VAL A 166 7.03 8.55 -9.08
CA VAL A 166 6.44 9.16 -7.88
C VAL A 166 7.15 8.65 -6.65
N ILE A 167 7.60 9.56 -5.78
CA ILE A 167 8.10 9.23 -4.44
C ILE A 167 7.08 9.72 -3.40
N THR A 168 6.30 8.81 -2.82
CA THR A 168 5.41 9.12 -1.70
C THR A 168 6.22 9.27 -0.40
N PRO A 169 5.64 9.70 0.74
CA PRO A 169 6.39 9.95 1.96
C PRO A 169 7.34 8.81 2.35
N VAL A 170 8.61 9.18 2.63
CA VAL A 170 9.66 8.28 3.08
C VAL A 170 9.81 8.37 4.59
N SER A 171 9.81 7.23 5.26
CA SER A 171 9.99 7.11 6.71
C SER A 171 10.66 5.79 7.06
N MET A 172 10.92 5.56 8.36
CA MET A 172 11.55 4.33 8.84
C MET A 172 10.63 3.14 8.64
N ASP A 173 11.05 2.18 7.83
CA ASP A 173 10.47 0.84 7.66
C ASP A 173 11.50 -0.06 6.97
N HIS A 174 11.35 -1.37 7.10
CA HIS A 174 12.21 -2.37 6.44
C HIS A 174 13.71 -2.15 6.65
N MET A 175 14.12 -1.68 7.84
CA MET A 175 15.49 -1.28 8.16
C MET A 175 16.52 -2.37 7.89
N GLN A 176 16.15 -3.62 8.07
CA GLN A 176 17.01 -4.79 7.81
C GLN A 176 17.43 -4.95 6.33
N PHE A 177 16.73 -4.30 5.39
CA PHE A 177 17.01 -4.37 3.95
C PHE A 177 17.44 -3.03 3.36
N LEU A 178 16.86 -1.92 3.85
CA LEU A 178 17.01 -0.59 3.25
C LEU A 178 17.97 0.32 4.03
N GLY A 179 18.38 -0.11 5.24
CA GLY A 179 19.21 0.68 6.14
C GLY A 179 18.44 1.26 7.30
N ASP A 180 19.20 1.74 8.30
CA ASP A 180 18.75 2.12 9.63
C ASP A 180 18.56 3.64 9.80
N THR A 181 18.53 4.38 8.69
CA THR A 181 18.33 5.84 8.66
C THR A 181 17.45 6.25 7.49
N VAL A 182 16.74 7.38 7.62
CA VAL A 182 15.83 7.90 6.59
C VAL A 182 16.55 8.20 5.28
N ASP A 183 17.78 8.71 5.32
CA ASP A 183 18.59 9.01 4.14
C ASP A 183 18.95 7.74 3.34
N LYS A 184 19.29 6.63 4.01
CA LYS A 184 19.54 5.33 3.36
C LYS A 184 18.27 4.80 2.68
N ILE A 185 17.13 4.86 3.39
CA ILE A 185 15.85 4.43 2.84
C ILE A 185 15.45 5.31 1.65
N ALA A 186 15.64 6.63 1.75
CA ALA A 186 15.38 7.57 0.65
C ALA A 186 16.28 7.29 -0.56
N PHE A 187 17.55 6.94 -0.34
CA PHE A 187 18.48 6.57 -1.42
C PHE A 187 18.00 5.34 -2.20
N GLU A 188 17.55 4.30 -1.50
CA GLU A 188 17.01 3.10 -2.16
C GLU A 188 15.74 3.42 -2.96
N LYS A 189 14.85 4.28 -2.42
CA LYS A 189 13.60 4.65 -3.10
C LYS A 189 13.85 5.59 -4.30
N ALA A 190 14.76 6.55 -4.17
CA ALA A 190 15.18 7.43 -5.25
C ALA A 190 15.85 6.67 -6.41
N GLY A 191 16.16 5.39 -6.23
CA GLY A 191 16.66 4.53 -7.30
C GLY A 191 15.68 4.29 -8.45
N ILE A 192 14.38 4.62 -8.31
CA ILE A 192 13.42 4.55 -9.42
C ILE A 192 13.46 5.78 -10.35
N LEU A 193 14.12 6.87 -9.96
CA LEU A 193 14.27 8.06 -10.80
C LEU A 193 15.03 7.70 -12.08
N LYS A 194 14.61 8.27 -13.21
CA LYS A 194 15.23 8.05 -14.54
C LYS A 194 15.57 9.40 -15.17
N ALA A 195 16.68 9.42 -15.92
CA ALA A 195 17.11 10.62 -16.62
C ALA A 195 16.01 11.16 -17.56
N GLY A 196 15.73 12.46 -17.49
CA GLY A 196 14.72 13.11 -18.30
C GLY A 196 13.27 12.76 -17.97
N THR A 197 13.01 11.88 -16.98
CA THR A 197 11.65 11.56 -16.53
C THR A 197 11.30 12.36 -15.28
N THR A 198 10.21 13.11 -15.32
CA THR A 198 9.75 13.88 -14.15
C THR A 198 9.41 12.97 -12.97
N CYS A 199 9.91 13.35 -11.79
CA CYS A 199 9.58 12.70 -10.54
C CYS A 199 8.69 13.60 -9.68
N ILE A 200 7.50 13.13 -9.39
CA ILE A 200 6.61 13.75 -8.40
C ILE A 200 7.08 13.38 -7.01
N VAL A 201 7.37 14.37 -6.20
CA VAL A 201 7.82 14.17 -4.81
C VAL A 201 6.71 14.61 -3.86
N GLY A 202 6.13 13.65 -3.14
CA GLY A 202 5.18 13.90 -2.07
C GLY A 202 5.85 14.58 -0.85
N PRO A 203 5.11 14.92 0.20
CA PRO A 203 5.69 15.51 1.41
C PRO A 203 6.84 14.68 1.97
N GLN A 204 7.97 15.31 2.27
CA GLN A 204 9.19 14.65 2.74
C GLN A 204 9.77 15.36 3.98
N SER A 205 10.52 14.62 4.80
CA SER A 205 11.46 15.25 5.73
C SER A 205 12.61 15.90 4.96
N ALA A 206 13.25 16.90 5.55
CA ALA A 206 14.40 17.59 4.93
C ALA A 206 15.53 16.62 4.55
N GLU A 207 15.75 15.59 5.39
CA GLU A 207 16.76 14.55 5.17
C GLU A 207 16.43 13.69 3.92
N ALA A 208 15.19 13.22 3.79
CA ALA A 208 14.76 12.44 2.65
C ALA A 208 14.78 13.27 1.35
N LEU A 209 14.29 14.52 1.42
CA LEU A 209 14.26 15.41 0.27
C LEU A 209 15.66 15.68 -0.26
N ALA A 210 16.63 16.01 0.59
CA ALA A 210 18.01 16.27 0.18
C ALA A 210 18.66 15.08 -0.56
N VAL A 211 18.29 13.84 -0.21
CA VAL A 211 18.77 12.63 -0.92
C VAL A 211 18.12 12.51 -2.29
N ILE A 212 16.80 12.74 -2.38
CA ILE A 212 16.06 12.69 -3.63
C ILE A 212 16.57 13.77 -4.61
N GLU A 213 16.75 15.01 -4.14
CA GLU A 213 17.28 16.13 -4.95
C GLU A 213 18.69 15.82 -5.47
N ARG A 214 19.58 15.30 -4.61
CA ARG A 214 20.93 14.91 -5.04
C ARG A 214 20.88 13.84 -6.12
N ARG A 215 20.07 12.78 -5.91
CA ARG A 215 19.92 11.73 -6.90
C ARG A 215 19.38 12.26 -8.22
N ALA A 216 18.40 13.13 -8.18
CA ALA A 216 17.81 13.75 -9.36
C ALA A 216 18.84 14.58 -10.14
N ALA A 217 19.63 15.39 -9.42
CA ALA A 217 20.72 16.17 -10.02
C ALA A 217 21.82 15.27 -10.64
N ASP A 218 22.17 14.16 -9.99
CA ASP A 218 23.17 13.22 -10.50
C ASP A 218 22.80 12.59 -11.84
N ILE A 219 21.50 12.46 -12.14
CA ILE A 219 21.01 11.77 -13.35
C ILE A 219 20.19 12.67 -14.28
N ASP A 220 20.09 13.96 -13.98
CA ASP A 220 19.31 14.92 -14.74
C ASP A 220 17.81 14.56 -14.84
N ALA A 221 17.20 14.23 -13.70
CA ALA A 221 15.76 13.95 -13.57
C ALA A 221 15.04 15.20 -13.06
N PRO A 222 14.05 15.75 -13.77
CA PRO A 222 13.23 16.85 -13.26
C PRO A 222 12.44 16.44 -12.01
N LEU A 223 12.34 17.33 -11.03
CA LEU A 223 11.52 17.13 -9.83
C LEU A 223 10.31 18.07 -9.85
N PHE A 224 9.18 17.58 -9.34
CA PHE A 224 7.97 18.34 -9.07
C PHE A 224 7.56 18.10 -7.61
N ILE A 225 7.88 19.04 -6.72
CA ILE A 225 8.00 18.83 -5.28
C ILE A 225 6.80 19.42 -4.54
N SER A 226 6.21 18.63 -3.64
CA SER A 226 5.16 19.09 -2.72
C SER A 226 5.65 20.23 -1.83
N GLY A 227 4.84 21.29 -1.74
CA GLY A 227 5.18 22.50 -0.97
C GLY A 227 6.10 23.47 -1.68
N ILE A 228 6.55 23.17 -2.91
CA ILE A 228 7.36 24.03 -3.76
C ILE A 228 6.64 24.25 -5.11
N ASP A 229 6.45 23.15 -5.86
CA ASP A 229 5.90 23.21 -7.21
C ASP A 229 4.39 22.92 -7.22
N TRP A 230 3.92 22.09 -6.29
CA TRP A 230 2.50 21.79 -6.11
C TRP A 230 2.09 21.75 -4.64
N PHE A 231 0.81 22.01 -4.36
CA PHE A 231 0.23 22.08 -3.04
C PHE A 231 -1.13 21.35 -3.01
N ALA A 232 -1.41 20.63 -1.94
CA ALA A 232 -2.73 20.09 -1.66
C ALA A 232 -3.05 20.30 -0.17
N ALA A 233 -4.19 20.87 0.12
CA ALA A 233 -4.59 21.21 1.48
C ALA A 233 -6.10 21.02 1.67
N PRO A 234 -6.57 20.79 2.92
CA PRO A 234 -7.99 20.83 3.22
C PRO A 234 -8.52 22.25 3.03
N GLU A 235 -9.77 22.37 2.58
CA GLU A 235 -10.48 23.63 2.44
C GLU A 235 -11.79 23.55 3.22
N THR A 236 -12.43 24.69 3.50
CA THR A 236 -13.72 24.75 4.21
C THR A 236 -14.83 24.07 3.40
N GLY A 237 -15.80 23.45 4.09
CA GLY A 237 -17.01 22.89 3.45
C GLY A 237 -16.81 21.54 2.78
N ASP A 238 -16.06 20.63 3.43
CA ASP A 238 -15.79 19.27 2.93
C ASP A 238 -15.13 19.25 1.54
N ALA A 239 -14.11 20.10 1.35
CA ALA A 239 -13.35 20.25 0.11
C ALA A 239 -11.84 20.15 0.35
N MET A 240 -11.09 19.91 -0.73
CA MET A 240 -9.65 20.10 -0.79
C MET A 240 -9.29 21.05 -1.92
N VAL A 241 -8.21 21.78 -1.77
CA VAL A 241 -7.62 22.56 -2.84
C VAL A 241 -6.33 21.89 -3.33
N TYR A 242 -6.18 21.81 -4.64
CA TYR A 242 -4.92 21.51 -5.31
C TYR A 242 -4.46 22.72 -6.09
N ARG A 243 -3.16 23.02 -6.07
CA ARG A 243 -2.57 24.16 -6.79
C ARG A 243 -1.19 23.80 -7.33
N ASP A 244 -0.92 24.20 -8.55
CA ASP A 244 0.38 24.16 -9.22
C ASP A 244 0.56 25.40 -10.13
N GLU A 245 1.53 25.39 -11.04
CA GLU A 245 1.80 26.49 -11.98
C GLU A 245 0.65 26.76 -12.98
N GLU A 246 -0.18 25.75 -13.28
CA GLU A 246 -1.33 25.90 -14.18
C GLU A 246 -2.56 26.51 -13.47
N GLY A 247 -2.54 26.64 -12.15
CA GLY A 247 -3.59 27.27 -11.36
C GLY A 247 -4.09 26.43 -10.19
N GLU A 248 -5.26 26.82 -9.70
CA GLU A 248 -5.91 26.21 -8.53
C GLU A 248 -7.16 25.44 -8.93
N ILE A 249 -7.35 24.28 -8.32
CA ILE A 249 -8.53 23.42 -8.52
C ILE A 249 -9.14 23.15 -7.13
N LEU A 250 -10.42 23.52 -6.95
CA LEU A 250 -11.19 23.17 -5.76
C LEU A 250 -11.94 21.86 -6.01
N LEU A 251 -11.62 20.84 -5.24
CA LEU A 251 -12.11 19.47 -5.40
C LEU A 251 -12.91 19.02 -4.18
N PRO A 252 -13.78 18.01 -4.30
CA PRO A 252 -14.38 17.37 -3.12
C PRO A 252 -13.31 16.78 -2.21
N VAL A 253 -13.66 16.58 -0.92
CA VAL A 253 -12.78 15.86 0.00
C VAL A 253 -12.51 14.43 -0.53
N PRO A 254 -11.30 13.88 -0.34
CA PRO A 254 -11.01 12.52 -0.77
C PRO A 254 -11.95 11.47 -0.17
N GLY A 255 -12.37 10.49 -0.97
CA GLY A 255 -13.19 9.36 -0.52
C GLY A 255 -12.48 8.43 0.48
N LEU A 256 -11.15 8.49 0.56
CA LEU A 256 -10.36 7.82 1.61
C LEU A 256 -10.22 8.72 2.83
N SER A 257 -10.42 8.15 4.03
CA SER A 257 -10.39 8.88 5.31
C SER A 257 -8.96 9.24 5.73
N GLY A 258 -8.80 10.44 6.33
CA GLY A 258 -7.55 10.91 6.93
C GLY A 258 -6.88 12.05 6.16
N ALA A 259 -6.32 13.02 6.89
CA ALA A 259 -5.70 14.21 6.31
C ALA A 259 -4.55 13.89 5.33
N HIS A 260 -3.81 12.81 5.58
CA HIS A 260 -2.74 12.32 4.70
C HIS A 260 -3.24 11.91 3.31
N GLN A 261 -4.52 11.59 3.15
CA GLN A 261 -5.09 11.24 1.84
C GLN A 261 -5.21 12.46 0.91
N ILE A 262 -5.28 13.67 1.47
CA ILE A 262 -5.20 14.91 0.67
C ILE A 262 -3.83 15.00 -0.02
N ALA A 263 -2.75 14.69 0.69
CA ALA A 263 -1.41 14.67 0.11
C ALA A 263 -1.25 13.54 -0.94
N ASN A 264 -1.84 12.35 -0.69
CA ASN A 264 -1.83 11.25 -1.65
C ASN A 264 -2.63 11.60 -2.92
N ALA A 265 -3.81 12.22 -2.77
CA ALA A 265 -4.61 12.74 -3.88
C ALA A 265 -3.85 13.82 -4.65
N GLY A 266 -3.21 14.76 -3.94
CA GLY A 266 -2.36 15.80 -4.55
C GLY A 266 -1.23 15.22 -5.38
N ALA A 267 -0.52 14.21 -4.86
CA ALA A 267 0.55 13.52 -5.60
C ALA A 267 0.00 12.78 -6.85
N ALA A 268 -1.19 12.19 -6.76
CA ALA A 268 -1.85 11.55 -7.88
C ALA A 268 -2.25 12.57 -8.97
N ILE A 269 -2.82 13.71 -8.58
CA ILE A 269 -3.18 14.81 -9.50
C ILE A 269 -1.91 15.37 -10.16
N ALA A 270 -0.86 15.63 -9.38
CA ALA A 270 0.42 16.12 -9.89
C ALA A 270 1.01 15.16 -10.95
N ALA A 271 0.97 13.82 -10.66
CA ALA A 271 1.50 12.83 -11.58
C ALA A 271 0.74 12.77 -12.91
N LEU A 272 -0.59 12.87 -12.87
CA LEU A 272 -1.42 12.81 -14.07
C LEU A 272 -1.36 14.13 -14.88
N ARG A 273 -1.26 15.29 -14.22
CA ARG A 273 -1.12 16.59 -14.89
C ARG A 273 0.25 16.78 -15.54
N THR A 274 1.30 16.23 -14.93
CA THR A 274 2.68 16.32 -15.46
C THR A 274 2.89 15.41 -16.68
N TRP A 275 1.99 14.48 -16.93
CA TRP A 275 2.10 13.58 -18.09
C TRP A 275 1.36 14.14 -19.30
N ASP A 276 2.10 14.82 -20.18
CA ASP A 276 1.58 15.55 -21.35
C ASP A 276 0.81 14.72 -22.39
N ALA A 277 0.90 13.39 -22.32
CA ALA A 277 0.23 12.51 -23.30
C ALA A 277 -1.28 12.45 -23.11
N LEU A 278 -1.81 12.82 -21.95
CA LEU A 278 -3.23 12.78 -21.62
C LEU A 278 -3.68 14.11 -21.00
N HIS A 279 -4.93 14.45 -21.23
CA HIS A 279 -5.57 15.60 -20.63
C HIS A 279 -6.73 15.16 -19.76
N PHE A 280 -6.75 15.61 -18.51
CA PHE A 280 -7.80 15.35 -17.54
C PHE A 280 -8.59 16.62 -17.28
N GLY A 281 -9.92 16.52 -17.32
CA GLY A 281 -10.82 17.60 -16.99
C GLY A 281 -11.07 17.73 -15.48
N PHE A 282 -11.67 18.84 -15.06
CA PHE A 282 -12.10 19.05 -13.68
C PHE A 282 -12.98 17.89 -13.16
N GLU A 283 -13.95 17.45 -13.97
CA GLU A 283 -14.89 16.38 -13.58
C GLU A 283 -14.19 15.04 -13.35
N ASP A 284 -13.11 14.75 -14.08
CA ASP A 284 -12.32 13.51 -13.93
C ASP A 284 -11.60 13.52 -12.57
N PHE A 285 -10.96 14.65 -12.22
CA PHE A 285 -10.32 14.82 -10.92
C PHE A 285 -11.35 14.78 -9.78
N ALA A 286 -12.48 15.47 -9.92
CA ALA A 286 -13.51 15.52 -8.88
C ALA A 286 -14.10 14.12 -8.62
N ALA A 287 -14.50 13.41 -9.67
CA ALA A 287 -15.02 12.05 -9.56
C ALA A 287 -13.97 11.09 -8.98
N GLY A 288 -12.74 11.08 -9.54
CA GLY A 288 -11.69 10.17 -9.09
C GLY A 288 -11.25 10.41 -7.64
N VAL A 289 -11.24 11.66 -7.17
CA VAL A 289 -10.91 12.00 -5.79
C VAL A 289 -12.01 11.57 -4.82
N SER A 290 -13.30 11.76 -5.18
CA SER A 290 -14.42 11.40 -4.31
C SER A 290 -14.74 9.92 -4.29
N ASP A 291 -14.63 9.24 -5.43
CA ASP A 291 -15.13 7.87 -5.61
C ASP A 291 -14.04 6.81 -5.41
N VAL A 292 -12.80 7.23 -5.11
CA VAL A 292 -11.67 6.33 -4.86
C VAL A 292 -11.98 5.28 -3.80
N GLN A 293 -11.60 4.04 -4.07
CA GLN A 293 -11.71 2.94 -3.13
C GLN A 293 -10.34 2.27 -2.95
N TRP A 294 -9.93 2.12 -1.70
CA TRP A 294 -8.72 1.37 -1.34
C TRP A 294 -8.90 0.70 0.01
N PRO A 295 -9.11 -0.61 0.08
CA PRO A 295 -9.41 -1.32 1.32
C PRO A 295 -8.31 -1.17 2.37
N ALA A 296 -8.71 -1.27 3.64
CA ALA A 296 -7.82 -1.20 4.80
C ALA A 296 -6.96 0.09 4.88
N ARG A 297 -7.55 1.22 4.49
CA ARG A 297 -6.98 2.56 4.70
C ARG A 297 -7.97 3.41 5.48
N LEU A 298 -7.91 3.27 6.81
CA LEU A 298 -8.83 3.87 7.77
C LEU A 298 -10.29 3.75 7.28
N GLN A 299 -10.62 2.54 6.87
CA GLN A 299 -11.88 2.16 6.28
C GLN A 299 -12.92 1.89 7.36
N ARG A 300 -14.08 2.56 7.32
CA ARG A 300 -15.23 2.12 8.08
C ARG A 300 -15.82 0.86 7.45
N LEU A 301 -15.91 -0.21 8.22
CA LEU A 301 -16.46 -1.46 7.70
C LEU A 301 -17.98 -1.40 7.59
N GLU A 302 -18.48 -1.85 6.45
CA GLU A 302 -19.90 -2.08 6.24
C GLU A 302 -20.42 -3.24 7.12
N PRO A 303 -21.73 -3.30 7.41
CA PRO A 303 -22.32 -4.37 8.19
C PRO A 303 -22.01 -5.75 7.59
N GLY A 304 -21.32 -6.60 8.34
CA GLY A 304 -20.90 -7.94 7.93
C GLY A 304 -20.71 -8.88 9.12
N ALA A 305 -20.07 -10.03 8.88
CA ALA A 305 -19.89 -11.05 9.92
C ALA A 305 -19.02 -10.53 11.08
N VAL A 306 -17.96 -9.76 10.78
CA VAL A 306 -17.05 -9.21 11.81
C VAL A 306 -17.69 -8.07 12.57
N THR A 307 -18.33 -7.12 11.88
CA THR A 307 -18.95 -5.96 12.54
C THR A 307 -20.09 -6.36 13.47
N ARG A 308 -20.81 -7.46 13.19
CA ARG A 308 -21.87 -8.00 14.07
C ARG A 308 -21.35 -8.57 15.39
N LEU A 309 -20.04 -8.79 15.55
CA LEU A 309 -19.44 -9.22 16.82
C LEU A 309 -19.30 -8.09 17.82
N ALA A 310 -19.19 -6.86 17.35
CA ALA A 310 -19.17 -5.68 18.20
C ALA A 310 -20.58 -5.38 18.72
N PRO A 311 -20.72 -4.79 19.94
CA PRO A 311 -22.02 -4.41 20.48
C PRO A 311 -22.72 -3.36 19.59
N ALA A 312 -24.05 -3.31 19.67
CA ALA A 312 -24.84 -2.38 18.89
C ALA A 312 -24.39 -0.91 19.11
N GLY A 313 -24.27 -0.16 18.01
CA GLY A 313 -23.85 1.24 18.00
C GLY A 313 -22.33 1.47 17.97
N TRP A 314 -21.50 0.43 18.00
CA TRP A 314 -20.06 0.57 17.78
C TRP A 314 -19.73 0.68 16.30
N GLU A 315 -18.82 1.60 15.98
CA GLU A 315 -18.24 1.74 14.65
C GLU A 315 -16.98 0.89 14.56
N VAL A 316 -16.87 0.07 13.51
CA VAL A 316 -15.67 -0.77 13.27
C VAL A 316 -14.88 -0.18 12.11
N TRP A 317 -13.63 0.19 12.41
CA TRP A 317 -12.68 0.78 11.46
C TRP A 317 -11.51 -0.15 11.26
N LEU A 318 -10.94 -0.16 10.05
CA LEU A 318 -9.87 -1.03 9.64
C LEU A 318 -8.74 -0.24 8.98
N ASP A 319 -7.50 -0.49 9.41
CA ASP A 319 -6.30 0.08 8.79
C ASP A 319 -5.16 -0.94 8.75
N GLY A 320 -4.39 -0.94 7.66
CA GLY A 320 -3.23 -1.81 7.48
C GLY A 320 -1.91 -1.23 7.99
N GLY A 321 -1.93 -0.05 8.64
CA GLY A 321 -0.75 0.63 9.17
C GLY A 321 -0.01 -0.22 10.20
N HIS A 322 1.35 -0.21 10.14
CA HIS A 322 2.18 -1.11 10.93
C HIS A 322 3.61 -0.57 11.16
N ASN A 323 3.84 0.73 10.95
CA ASN A 323 5.12 1.39 11.21
C ASN A 323 4.91 2.70 11.99
N PRO A 324 5.96 3.31 12.55
CA PRO A 324 5.82 4.50 13.40
C PRO A 324 5.05 5.66 12.73
N ALA A 325 5.34 5.94 11.45
CA ALA A 325 4.66 7.02 10.73
C ALA A 325 3.16 6.75 10.54
N ALA A 326 2.76 5.48 10.34
CA ALA A 326 1.35 5.10 10.32
C ALA A 326 0.69 5.25 11.69
N GLY A 327 1.39 4.91 12.78
CA GLY A 327 0.91 5.13 14.15
C GLY A 327 0.62 6.60 14.45
N GLU A 328 1.54 7.50 14.08
CA GLU A 328 1.36 8.95 14.19
C GLU A 328 0.15 9.43 13.39
N MET A 329 0.05 9.04 12.13
CA MET A 329 -1.04 9.40 11.23
C MET A 329 -2.40 8.96 11.78
N LEU A 330 -2.50 7.72 12.27
CA LEU A 330 -3.74 7.21 12.88
C LEU A 330 -4.11 7.99 14.14
N ALA A 331 -3.14 8.28 15.01
CA ALA A 331 -3.36 9.06 16.23
C ALA A 331 -3.84 10.49 15.92
N GLU A 332 -3.21 11.17 14.95
CA GLU A 332 -3.62 12.52 14.51
C GLU A 332 -5.04 12.52 13.94
N THR A 333 -5.34 11.53 13.07
CA THR A 333 -6.66 11.43 12.46
C THR A 333 -7.76 11.17 13.50
N LEU A 334 -7.54 10.22 14.42
CA LEU A 334 -8.48 9.91 15.49
C LEU A 334 -8.68 11.10 16.45
N ALA A 335 -7.62 11.86 16.76
CA ALA A 335 -7.68 13.04 17.59
C ALA A 335 -8.48 14.18 16.94
N GLY A 336 -8.48 14.27 15.61
CA GLY A 336 -9.28 15.24 14.84
C GLY A 336 -10.77 14.88 14.72
N TRP A 337 -11.15 13.64 15.03
CA TRP A 337 -12.55 13.23 14.98
C TRP A 337 -13.34 13.59 16.24
N GLU A 338 -14.67 13.58 16.12
CA GLU A 338 -15.54 13.70 17.29
C GLU A 338 -15.13 12.72 18.39
N ARG A 339 -15.02 13.21 19.63
CA ARG A 339 -14.62 12.38 20.79
C ARG A 339 -15.65 11.29 21.07
N LYS A 340 -15.25 10.04 20.92
CA LYS A 340 -16.01 8.83 21.28
C LYS A 340 -15.09 7.87 22.02
N PRO A 341 -15.62 6.96 22.86
CA PRO A 341 -14.84 5.85 23.37
C PRO A 341 -14.15 5.13 22.21
N THR A 342 -12.83 5.01 22.26
CA THR A 342 -12.02 4.44 21.15
C THR A 342 -11.15 3.32 21.68
N VAL A 343 -11.36 2.12 21.15
CA VAL A 343 -10.58 0.92 21.46
C VAL A 343 -9.75 0.53 20.23
N VAL A 344 -8.46 0.29 20.41
CA VAL A 344 -7.58 -0.25 19.36
C VAL A 344 -7.50 -1.76 19.52
N VAL A 345 -7.77 -2.53 18.47
CA VAL A 345 -7.48 -3.97 18.40
C VAL A 345 -6.25 -4.13 17.51
N CYS A 346 -5.16 -4.65 18.07
CA CYS A 346 -3.85 -4.63 17.44
C CYS A 346 -3.18 -5.99 17.38
N ALA A 347 -2.65 -6.35 16.21
CA ALA A 347 -1.67 -7.41 16.02
C ALA A 347 -0.60 -6.96 15.06
N MET A 348 0.67 -7.26 15.34
CA MET A 348 1.81 -6.81 14.52
C MET A 348 2.76 -7.94 14.22
N GLN A 349 3.43 -7.87 13.06
CA GLN A 349 4.53 -8.77 12.75
C GLN A 349 5.72 -8.50 13.67
N GLU A 350 6.43 -9.57 14.09
CA GLU A 350 7.59 -9.50 15.01
C GLU A 350 8.72 -8.56 14.53
N ASN A 351 8.89 -8.42 13.21
CA ASN A 351 9.94 -7.58 12.61
C ASN A 351 9.58 -6.09 12.48
N LYS A 352 8.42 -5.66 12.99
CA LYS A 352 7.97 -4.27 12.95
C LYS A 352 8.24 -3.57 14.27
N ASP A 353 8.41 -2.24 14.22
CA ASP A 353 8.59 -1.39 15.38
C ASP A 353 7.26 -1.16 16.12
N ALA A 354 6.92 -2.08 17.02
CA ALA A 354 5.70 -2.01 17.80
C ALA A 354 5.67 -0.82 18.77
N VAL A 355 6.81 -0.41 19.31
CA VAL A 355 6.88 0.75 20.22
C VAL A 355 6.53 2.03 19.45
N GLY A 356 7.20 2.25 18.32
CA GLY A 356 6.97 3.43 17.49
C GLY A 356 5.54 3.49 16.92
N PHE A 357 4.90 2.34 16.65
CA PHE A 357 3.53 2.30 16.17
C PHE A 357 2.48 2.52 17.26
N VAL A 358 2.62 1.86 18.42
CA VAL A 358 1.60 1.87 19.49
C VAL A 358 1.65 3.16 20.32
N ALA A 359 2.84 3.69 20.62
CA ALA A 359 2.99 4.84 21.51
C ALA A 359 2.19 6.08 21.08
N PRO A 360 2.16 6.48 19.79
CA PRO A 360 1.33 7.59 19.34
C PRO A 360 -0.17 7.40 19.58
N LEU A 361 -0.68 6.17 19.49
CA LEU A 361 -2.10 5.87 19.64
C LEU A 361 -2.64 6.17 21.05
N ALA A 362 -1.76 6.19 22.06
CA ALA A 362 -2.14 6.54 23.43
C ALA A 362 -2.71 7.97 23.57
N ARG A 363 -2.48 8.85 22.60
CA ARG A 363 -3.04 10.21 22.58
C ARG A 363 -4.52 10.27 22.14
N ALA A 364 -5.00 9.23 21.46
CA ALA A 364 -6.29 9.26 20.78
C ALA A 364 -7.21 8.07 21.12
N ALA A 365 -6.65 6.98 21.67
CA ALA A 365 -7.39 5.80 22.11
C ALA A 365 -7.54 5.76 23.65
N ASP A 366 -8.59 5.11 24.14
CA ASP A 366 -8.85 4.90 25.56
C ASP A 366 -8.26 3.58 26.06
N SER A 367 -8.15 2.58 25.16
CA SER A 367 -7.55 1.28 25.48
C SER A 367 -7.09 0.52 24.22
N LEU A 368 -6.26 -0.49 24.45
CA LEU A 368 -5.78 -1.41 23.42
C LEU A 368 -6.07 -2.86 23.83
N VAL A 369 -6.56 -3.65 22.88
CA VAL A 369 -6.67 -5.10 22.98
C VAL A 369 -5.67 -5.73 22.02
N ALA A 370 -4.63 -6.37 22.55
CA ALA A 370 -3.67 -7.12 21.75
C ALA A 370 -4.24 -8.50 21.42
N ILE A 371 -4.13 -8.90 20.16
CA ILE A 371 -4.53 -10.24 19.70
C ILE A 371 -3.37 -10.91 18.94
N ASP A 372 -3.44 -12.24 18.80
CA ASP A 372 -2.48 -12.94 17.96
C ASP A 372 -2.62 -12.58 16.49
N LEU A 373 -1.48 -12.47 15.78
CA LEU A 373 -1.49 -12.22 14.35
C LEU A 373 -2.01 -13.48 13.63
N PRO A 374 -3.05 -13.35 12.80
CA PRO A 374 -3.58 -14.50 12.06
C PRO A 374 -2.60 -15.03 11.02
N GLY A 375 -2.70 -16.33 10.71
CA GLY A 375 -1.89 -17.00 9.70
C GLY A 375 -0.58 -17.58 10.26
N THR A 376 0.39 -17.79 9.37
CA THR A 376 1.68 -18.45 9.71
C THR A 376 2.84 -17.47 9.90
N THR A 377 2.62 -16.17 9.67
CA THR A 377 3.65 -15.14 9.85
C THR A 377 3.88 -14.89 11.33
N PRO A 378 5.14 -14.89 11.82
CA PRO A 378 5.43 -14.60 13.22
C PRO A 378 4.95 -13.20 13.61
N GLY A 379 4.18 -13.12 14.70
CA GLY A 379 3.71 -11.87 15.31
C GLY A 379 4.40 -11.58 16.64
N HIS A 380 4.37 -10.31 17.06
CA HIS A 380 4.72 -9.95 18.42
C HIS A 380 3.82 -10.72 19.41
N PRO A 381 4.38 -11.28 20.47
CA PRO A 381 3.57 -11.86 21.55
C PRO A 381 2.58 -10.81 22.10
N THR A 382 1.35 -11.20 22.33
CA THR A 382 0.30 -10.30 22.87
C THR A 382 0.71 -9.63 24.18
N ALA A 383 1.42 -10.36 25.04
CA ALA A 383 1.94 -9.84 26.31
C ALA A 383 2.96 -8.68 26.10
N GLU A 384 3.75 -8.73 25.03
CA GLU A 384 4.69 -7.66 24.67
C GLU A 384 3.95 -6.40 24.20
N LEU A 385 2.95 -6.56 23.31
CA LEU A 385 2.11 -5.43 22.86
C LEU A 385 1.37 -4.77 24.03
N VAL A 386 0.87 -5.56 24.98
CA VAL A 386 0.24 -5.04 26.21
C VAL A 386 1.25 -4.25 27.05
N ALA A 387 2.47 -4.77 27.23
CA ALA A 387 3.51 -4.07 27.97
C ALA A 387 3.92 -2.75 27.31
N ILE A 388 4.04 -2.72 25.99
CA ILE A 388 4.31 -1.51 25.20
C ILE A 388 3.19 -0.48 25.37
N ALA A 389 1.92 -0.91 25.28
CA ALA A 389 0.76 -0.03 25.46
C ALA A 389 0.70 0.57 26.85
N HIS A 390 0.95 -0.24 27.90
CA HIS A 390 1.02 0.25 29.29
C HIS A 390 2.19 1.26 29.48
N ALA A 391 3.35 1.00 28.88
CA ALA A 391 4.48 1.92 28.94
C ALA A 391 4.17 3.27 28.26
N ALA A 392 3.30 3.26 27.23
CA ALA A 392 2.79 4.46 26.59
C ALA A 392 1.65 5.14 27.35
N GLY A 393 1.20 4.61 28.50
CA GLY A 393 0.10 5.15 29.31
C GLY A 393 -1.29 4.74 28.84
N LEU A 394 -1.40 3.75 27.97
CA LEU A 394 -2.65 3.24 27.44
C LEU A 394 -3.09 1.99 28.22
N ASN A 395 -4.34 1.94 28.67
CA ASN A 395 -4.87 0.71 29.26
C ASN A 395 -4.87 -0.40 28.19
N ALA A 396 -4.39 -1.59 28.56
CA ALA A 396 -4.32 -2.67 27.60
C ALA A 396 -4.56 -4.05 28.24
N ASN A 397 -5.09 -4.95 27.44
CA ASN A 397 -5.24 -6.35 27.77
C ASN A 397 -5.03 -7.23 26.53
N ALA A 398 -4.82 -8.53 26.73
CA ALA A 398 -4.68 -9.50 25.66
C ALA A 398 -5.96 -10.34 25.52
N MET A 399 -6.28 -10.71 24.28
CA MET A 399 -7.29 -11.69 23.91
C MET A 399 -6.72 -12.65 22.87
N ASP A 400 -7.15 -13.90 22.89
CA ASP A 400 -6.63 -14.90 21.94
C ASP A 400 -7.11 -14.66 20.48
N THR A 401 -8.25 -14.01 20.32
CA THR A 401 -8.88 -13.88 19.00
C THR A 401 -9.54 -12.51 18.78
N LEU A 402 -9.68 -12.14 17.51
CA LEU A 402 -10.45 -10.97 17.09
C LEU A 402 -11.91 -11.02 17.63
N ASP A 403 -12.52 -12.19 17.58
CA ASP A 403 -13.90 -12.38 18.06
C ASP A 403 -14.02 -12.09 19.56
N GLY A 404 -13.06 -12.59 20.35
CA GLY A 404 -12.97 -12.31 21.78
C GLY A 404 -12.82 -10.80 22.04
N ALA A 405 -11.91 -10.15 21.30
CA ALA A 405 -11.67 -8.73 21.40
C ALA A 405 -12.94 -7.91 21.10
N LEU A 406 -13.63 -8.17 20.00
CA LEU A 406 -14.83 -7.44 19.61
C LEU A 406 -16.02 -7.69 20.57
N LYS A 407 -16.21 -8.93 21.03
CA LYS A 407 -17.24 -9.27 22.00
C LYS A 407 -16.98 -8.73 23.41
N SER A 408 -15.73 -8.41 23.75
CA SER A 408 -15.35 -7.82 25.04
C SER A 408 -15.66 -6.33 25.14
N LEU A 409 -15.94 -5.67 24.01
CA LEU A 409 -16.32 -4.26 23.97
C LEU A 409 -17.58 -4.03 24.82
N SER A 410 -17.58 -2.98 25.63
CA SER A 410 -18.68 -2.68 26.56
C SER A 410 -18.80 -1.19 26.80
N GLY A 411 -19.86 -0.78 27.49
CA GLY A 411 -20.09 0.62 27.81
C GLY A 411 -20.89 1.37 26.75
N LEU A 412 -20.65 2.66 26.63
CA LEU A 412 -21.33 3.52 25.64
C LEU A 412 -20.86 3.14 24.22
N PRO A 413 -21.74 3.32 23.21
CA PRO A 413 -21.33 3.18 21.82
C PRO A 413 -20.09 4.00 21.49
N GLY A 414 -19.13 3.38 20.83
CA GLY A 414 -17.83 3.94 20.55
C GLY A 414 -17.28 3.51 19.20
N ARG A 415 -15.98 3.52 19.12
CA ARG A 415 -15.22 3.22 17.93
C ARG A 415 -14.19 2.14 18.24
N VAL A 416 -14.09 1.13 17.40
CA VAL A 416 -12.97 0.18 17.42
C VAL A 416 -12.16 0.34 16.16
N LEU A 417 -10.85 0.53 16.31
CA LEU A 417 -9.88 0.54 15.23
C LEU A 417 -9.09 -0.78 15.24
N ILE A 418 -9.24 -1.59 14.20
CA ILE A 418 -8.46 -2.81 14.00
C ILE A 418 -7.25 -2.43 13.12
N CYS A 419 -6.01 -2.62 13.63
CA CYS A 419 -4.81 -2.19 12.92
C CYS A 419 -3.54 -2.96 13.32
N GLY A 420 -2.39 -2.56 12.78
CA GLY A 420 -1.07 -3.11 13.08
C GLY A 420 -0.51 -4.09 12.05
N SER A 421 -1.35 -4.56 11.10
CA SER A 421 -0.89 -5.50 10.06
C SER A 421 -1.83 -5.56 8.86
N LEU A 422 -1.26 -5.65 7.66
CA LEU A 422 -2.03 -5.96 6.44
C LEU A 422 -2.58 -7.39 6.45
N TYR A 423 -1.91 -8.34 7.11
CA TYR A 423 -2.43 -9.71 7.26
C TYR A 423 -3.67 -9.76 8.13
N LEU A 424 -3.67 -9.02 9.26
CA LEU A 424 -4.86 -8.85 10.08
C LEU A 424 -5.99 -8.19 9.27
N ALA A 425 -5.66 -7.15 8.52
CA ALA A 425 -6.64 -6.45 7.69
C ALA A 425 -7.26 -7.36 6.63
N GLY A 426 -6.46 -8.19 5.98
CA GLY A 426 -6.94 -9.18 5.00
C GLY A 426 -7.90 -10.21 5.62
N GLU A 427 -7.55 -10.76 6.78
CA GLU A 427 -8.41 -11.69 7.53
C GLU A 427 -9.77 -11.04 7.90
N VAL A 428 -9.71 -9.79 8.37
CA VAL A 428 -10.93 -9.04 8.72
C VAL A 428 -11.83 -8.83 7.50
N LEU A 429 -11.25 -8.41 6.37
CA LEU A 429 -12.02 -8.20 5.13
C LEU A 429 -12.63 -9.49 4.61
N HIS A 430 -11.83 -10.56 4.55
CA HIS A 430 -12.28 -11.88 4.12
C HIS A 430 -13.48 -12.36 4.96
N ARG A 431 -13.36 -12.30 6.28
CA ARG A 431 -14.42 -12.74 7.20
C ARG A 431 -15.63 -11.82 7.21
N ASN A 432 -15.45 -10.51 7.01
CA ASN A 432 -16.58 -9.57 7.01
C ASN A 432 -17.45 -9.69 5.77
N ALA A 433 -16.90 -10.17 4.65
CA ALA A 433 -17.61 -10.41 3.40
C ALA A 433 -18.40 -11.75 3.40
N ALA A 434 -18.06 -12.69 4.30
CA ALA A 434 -18.75 -13.96 4.46
C ALA A 434 -20.05 -13.80 5.30
#